data_49a72df96e83355a41f95b1e97e992ee
#
_entry.id   49a72df96e83355a41f95b1e97e992ee
#
_cell.length_a   1.000
_cell.length_b   1.000
_cell.length_c   1.000
_cell.angle_alpha   90.00
_cell.angle_beta   90.00
_cell.angle_gamma   90.00
#
_symmetry.space_group_name_H-M   'P 1'
#
loop_
_entity.id
_entity.type
_entity.pdbx_description
1 polymer ?
#
loop_
_entity_poly.entity_id
_entity_poly.type
_entity_poly.pdbx_seq_one_letter_code
_entity_poly.pdbx_strand_id
1 'polypeptide(L)'
;VGPTIMLYEVTPAEGGRISKIRNLEDDIALSLSALGIRIIAPIPGKGTVGIEVPNKKKNIVSMESILNSRKFKECKYDLPVALGKTITNDVYIADLTKMPHLLVAGATGQGKSVGLNAIITSLLYKKHPNELKFVLVDPKKVEFSVYNPIADHFMASLDENVDEPTITDTSKVVKTLNGLCALMDNRYGLLKDAGARNIKEYNEKYLNHKLNPAHGHEFMPYIVVIIDEFGDL
;
A
#
# COMPACT_ATOMS: atom_id res chain seq x y z
N VAL A 1 -2.29 2.04 24.03
CA VAL A 1 -1.00 1.35 23.82
C VAL A 1 -1.06 0.69 22.44
N GLY A 2 -0.16 1.10 21.55
CA GLY A 2 -0.01 0.50 20.24
C GLY A 2 0.95 -0.70 20.25
N PRO A 3 1.11 -1.40 19.11
CA PRO A 3 1.98 -2.57 19.04
C PRO A 3 3.46 -2.26 19.28
N THR A 4 3.92 -1.09 18.83
CA THR A 4 5.33 -0.70 18.86
C THR A 4 5.59 0.57 19.69
N ILE A 5 4.55 1.38 19.90
CA ILE A 5 4.64 2.70 20.54
C ILE A 5 3.51 2.83 21.57
N MET A 6 3.83 3.45 22.69
CA MET A 6 2.85 3.91 23.67
C MET A 6 2.68 5.42 23.52
N LEU A 7 1.45 5.88 23.38
CA LEU A 7 1.11 7.31 23.36
C LEU A 7 0.63 7.71 24.76
N TYR A 8 1.33 8.66 25.37
CA TYR A 8 0.89 9.35 26.57
C TYR A 8 0.23 10.67 26.14
N GLU A 9 -1.00 10.87 26.57
CA GLU A 9 -1.72 12.14 26.38
C GLU A 9 -1.64 12.96 27.65
N VAL A 10 -1.05 14.16 27.57
CA VAL A 10 -0.79 15.05 28.69
C VAL A 10 -1.54 16.35 28.49
N THR A 11 -2.30 16.77 29.47
CA THR A 11 -2.93 18.10 29.49
C THR A 11 -1.96 19.08 30.15
N PRO A 12 -1.47 20.12 29.47
CA PRO A 12 -0.64 21.13 30.07
C PRO A 12 -1.41 21.86 31.20
N ALA A 13 -0.72 22.21 32.28
CA ALA A 13 -1.30 23.08 33.29
C ALA A 13 -1.65 24.44 32.70
N GLU A 14 -2.63 25.13 33.30
CA GLU A 14 -3.00 26.49 32.91
C GLU A 14 -1.78 27.42 32.88
N GLY A 15 -1.55 28.11 31.74
CA GLY A 15 -0.36 28.95 31.56
C GLY A 15 0.92 28.19 31.20
N GLY A 16 0.87 26.86 31.12
CA GLY A 16 2.00 26.03 30.69
C GLY A 16 2.33 26.22 29.20
N ARG A 17 3.61 26.57 28.89
CA ARG A 17 4.06 26.73 27.50
C ARG A 17 4.45 25.39 26.92
N ILE A 18 3.82 25.00 25.80
CA ILE A 18 4.14 23.76 25.05
C ILE A 18 5.62 23.70 24.65
N SER A 19 6.23 24.86 24.37
CA SER A 19 7.68 24.95 24.06
C SER A 19 8.57 24.39 25.16
N LYS A 20 8.18 24.56 26.44
CA LYS A 20 8.93 23.97 27.57
C LYS A 20 8.93 22.44 27.51
N ILE A 21 7.79 21.83 27.16
CA ILE A 21 7.68 20.37 27.04
C ILE A 21 8.57 19.86 25.89
N ARG A 22 8.56 20.55 24.74
CA ARG A 22 9.44 20.21 23.60
C ARG A 22 10.91 20.28 23.94
N ASN A 23 11.32 21.32 24.66
CA ASN A 23 12.73 21.50 25.05
C ASN A 23 13.22 20.45 26.06
N LEU A 24 12.31 19.70 26.69
CA LEU A 24 12.61 18.61 27.61
C LEU A 24 12.56 17.21 26.96
N GLU A 25 12.51 17.14 25.61
CA GLU A 25 12.39 15.88 24.89
C GLU A 25 13.49 14.88 25.26
N ASP A 26 14.74 15.33 25.26
CA ASP A 26 15.90 14.50 25.62
C ASP A 26 15.87 14.07 27.09
N ASP A 27 15.48 14.96 28.00
CA ASP A 27 15.39 14.67 29.43
C ASP A 27 14.28 13.65 29.72
N ILE A 28 13.15 13.77 29.04
CA ILE A 28 12.03 12.83 29.12
C ILE A 28 12.45 11.47 28.56
N ALA A 29 13.14 11.44 27.39
CA ALA A 29 13.64 10.21 26.79
C ALA A 29 14.61 9.50 27.74
N LEU A 30 15.52 10.24 28.36
CA LEU A 30 16.49 9.72 29.34
C LEU A 30 15.77 9.14 30.56
N SER A 31 14.82 9.87 31.12
CA SER A 31 14.07 9.43 32.34
C SER A 31 13.25 8.15 32.05
N LEU A 32 12.76 7.98 30.85
CA LEU A 32 12.00 6.79 30.43
C LEU A 32 12.91 5.64 29.95
N SER A 33 14.23 5.85 29.94
CA SER A 33 15.20 4.92 29.36
C SER A 33 14.80 4.48 27.93
N ALA A 34 14.28 5.43 27.14
CA ALA A 34 13.84 5.23 25.76
C ALA A 34 14.94 5.65 24.78
N LEU A 35 15.09 4.91 23.69
CA LEU A 35 16.07 5.22 22.60
C LEU A 35 15.73 6.52 21.84
N GLY A 36 14.57 7.09 22.09
CA GLY A 36 14.06 8.33 21.54
C GLY A 36 12.57 8.41 21.80
N ILE A 37 12.04 9.61 21.88
CA ILE A 37 10.61 9.88 21.98
C ILE A 37 10.22 10.83 20.86
N ARG A 38 8.91 11.01 20.64
CA ARG A 38 8.39 12.03 19.74
C ARG A 38 7.30 12.80 20.45
N ILE A 39 7.40 14.13 20.42
CA ILE A 39 6.38 15.00 21.00
C ILE A 39 5.49 15.55 19.91
N ILE A 40 4.19 15.26 19.99
CA ILE A 40 3.13 15.78 19.14
C ILE A 40 2.40 16.88 19.90
N ALA A 41 2.61 18.12 19.50
CA ALA A 41 2.05 19.24 20.26
C ALA A 41 1.60 20.37 19.34
N PRO A 42 0.29 20.67 19.33
CA PRO A 42 -0.81 19.92 19.98
C PRO A 42 -1.19 18.65 19.20
N ILE A 43 -1.89 17.73 19.87
CA ILE A 43 -2.57 16.62 19.15
C ILE A 43 -3.67 17.24 18.28
N PRO A 44 -3.72 16.93 16.95
CA PRO A 44 -4.76 17.46 16.07
C PRO A 44 -6.17 17.19 16.59
N GLY A 45 -6.99 18.26 16.69
CA GLY A 45 -8.35 18.19 17.21
C GLY A 45 -8.49 18.08 18.74
N LYS A 46 -7.37 18.11 19.49
CA LYS A 46 -7.35 18.09 20.95
C LYS A 46 -6.41 19.18 21.48
N GLY A 47 -6.72 19.75 22.62
CA GLY A 47 -5.89 20.75 23.31
C GLY A 47 -4.75 20.11 24.16
N THR A 48 -4.38 18.88 23.88
CA THR A 48 -3.43 18.06 24.65
C THR A 48 -2.13 17.85 23.90
N VAL A 49 -1.08 17.45 24.61
CA VAL A 49 0.23 17.09 24.08
C VAL A 49 0.38 15.57 24.10
N GLY A 50 0.75 14.99 22.97
CA GLY A 50 1.08 13.58 22.85
C GLY A 50 2.58 13.34 23.01
N ILE A 51 2.95 12.36 23.82
CA ILE A 51 4.33 11.87 23.93
C ILE A 51 4.34 10.42 23.49
N GLU A 52 4.95 10.15 22.32
CA GLU A 52 5.13 8.81 21.80
C GLU A 52 6.42 8.22 22.37
N VAL A 53 6.29 7.09 23.05
CA VAL A 53 7.41 6.37 23.66
C VAL A 53 7.49 4.97 23.05
N PRO A 54 8.63 4.55 22.48
CA PRO A 54 8.79 3.20 21.96
C PRO A 54 8.59 2.14 23.04
N ASN A 55 7.86 1.09 22.73
CA ASN A 55 7.69 -0.03 23.64
C ASN A 55 9.01 -0.77 23.84
N LYS A 56 9.37 -1.12 25.07
CA LYS A 56 10.55 -1.95 25.38
C LYS A 56 10.47 -3.31 24.68
N LYS A 57 9.27 -3.89 24.63
CA LYS A 57 8.98 -5.12 23.89
C LYS A 57 7.96 -4.80 22.80
N LYS A 58 8.41 -4.79 21.55
CA LYS A 58 7.55 -4.58 20.39
C LYS A 58 6.74 -5.83 20.11
N ASN A 59 5.45 -5.66 19.83
CA ASN A 59 4.57 -6.74 19.38
C ASN A 59 4.56 -6.80 17.86
N ILE A 60 4.70 -8.00 17.32
CA ILE A 60 4.56 -8.23 15.89
C ILE A 60 3.06 -8.27 15.56
N VAL A 61 2.65 -7.50 14.56
CA VAL A 61 1.30 -7.54 14.02
C VAL A 61 1.29 -8.51 12.86
N SER A 62 0.68 -9.68 13.03
CA SER A 62 0.59 -10.66 11.95
C SER A 62 -0.36 -10.19 10.85
N MET A 63 0.01 -10.44 9.59
CA MET A 63 -0.83 -10.14 8.43
C MET A 63 -2.18 -10.89 8.53
N GLU A 64 -2.16 -12.12 8.97
CA GLU A 64 -3.36 -12.94 9.19
C GLU A 64 -4.37 -12.24 10.11
N SER A 65 -3.90 -11.65 11.23
CA SER A 65 -4.78 -10.95 12.18
C SER A 65 -5.46 -9.73 11.56
N ILE A 66 -4.79 -9.05 10.63
CA ILE A 66 -5.35 -7.90 9.92
C ILE A 66 -6.35 -8.33 8.85
N LEU A 67 -5.99 -9.31 8.03
CA LEU A 67 -6.86 -9.84 6.97
C LEU A 67 -8.15 -10.44 7.54
N ASN A 68 -8.06 -11.10 8.69
CA ASN A 68 -9.22 -11.66 9.39
C ASN A 68 -10.06 -10.65 10.16
N SER A 69 -9.57 -9.41 10.31
CA SER A 69 -10.33 -8.37 11.00
C SER A 69 -11.64 -8.03 10.27
N ARG A 70 -12.67 -7.70 11.05
CA ARG A 70 -13.95 -7.25 10.50
C ARG A 70 -13.77 -6.03 9.59
N LYS A 71 -12.88 -5.10 9.98
CA LYS A 71 -12.60 -3.88 9.23
C LYS A 71 -12.06 -4.18 7.82
N PHE A 72 -11.18 -5.18 7.66
CA PHE A 72 -10.67 -5.59 6.35
C PHE A 72 -11.74 -6.33 5.54
N LYS A 73 -12.44 -7.27 6.15
CA LYS A 73 -13.49 -8.07 5.47
C LYS A 73 -14.62 -7.20 4.92
N GLU A 74 -15.08 -6.20 5.69
CA GLU A 74 -16.16 -5.29 5.31
C GLU A 74 -15.69 -4.05 4.53
N CYS A 75 -14.38 -3.92 4.28
CA CYS A 75 -13.81 -2.79 3.55
C CYS A 75 -14.34 -2.73 2.11
N LYS A 76 -14.82 -1.55 1.71
CA LYS A 76 -15.41 -1.28 0.37
C LYS A 76 -14.44 -0.55 -0.57
N TYR A 77 -13.17 -0.44 -0.22
CA TYR A 77 -12.18 0.15 -1.10
C TYR A 77 -11.95 -0.71 -2.34
N ASP A 78 -11.65 -0.07 -3.45
CA ASP A 78 -11.42 -0.79 -4.70
C ASP A 78 -10.09 -1.58 -4.66
N LEU A 79 -9.03 -1.01 -4.08
CA LEU A 79 -7.75 -1.70 -3.86
C LEU A 79 -7.32 -1.55 -2.39
N PRO A 80 -7.93 -2.29 -1.45
CA PRO A 80 -7.60 -2.17 -0.03
C PRO A 80 -6.24 -2.77 0.30
N VAL A 81 -5.41 -1.99 0.97
CA VAL A 81 -4.09 -2.39 1.46
C VAL A 81 -4.08 -2.35 2.98
N ALA A 82 -3.82 -3.50 3.60
CA ALA A 82 -3.69 -3.63 5.04
C ALA A 82 -2.27 -3.28 5.48
N LEU A 83 -2.08 -2.10 6.04
CA LEU A 83 -0.75 -1.59 6.43
C LEU A 83 -0.37 -1.92 7.88
N GLY A 84 -1.27 -2.54 8.65
CA GLY A 84 -1.01 -2.92 10.04
C GLY A 84 -1.96 -2.27 11.04
N LYS A 85 -1.41 -1.81 12.16
CA LYS A 85 -2.18 -1.16 13.23
C LYS A 85 -1.62 0.22 13.57
N THR A 86 -2.53 1.12 13.92
CA THR A 86 -2.18 2.46 14.41
C THR A 86 -1.59 2.41 15.81
N ILE A 87 -1.11 3.56 16.30
CA ILE A 87 -0.65 3.74 17.68
C ILE A 87 -1.75 3.53 18.72
N THR A 88 -3.02 3.59 18.32
CA THR A 88 -4.20 3.26 19.13
C THR A 88 -4.60 1.79 19.04
N ASN A 89 -3.81 0.96 18.35
CA ASN A 89 -4.04 -0.47 18.12
C ASN A 89 -5.22 -0.77 17.15
N ASP A 90 -5.71 0.21 16.43
CA ASP A 90 -6.75 0.03 15.42
C ASP A 90 -6.15 -0.46 14.10
N VAL A 91 -6.84 -1.37 13.43
CA VAL A 91 -6.44 -1.82 12.09
C VAL A 91 -6.47 -0.64 11.12
N TYR A 92 -5.37 -0.46 10.38
CA TYR A 92 -5.24 0.59 9.37
C TYR A 92 -5.25 0.00 7.96
N ILE A 93 -6.18 0.47 7.15
CA ILE A 93 -6.36 0.04 5.76
C ILE A 93 -6.37 1.31 4.89
N ALA A 94 -5.56 1.30 3.86
CA ALA A 94 -5.54 2.37 2.86
C ALA A 94 -6.14 1.88 1.54
N ASP A 95 -6.61 2.80 0.71
CA ASP A 95 -7.03 2.51 -0.66
C ASP A 95 -5.91 2.89 -1.63
N LEU A 96 -5.33 1.89 -2.31
CA LEU A 96 -4.24 2.12 -3.25
C LEU A 96 -4.69 2.96 -4.46
N THR A 97 -5.97 2.95 -4.83
CA THR A 97 -6.50 3.78 -5.91
C THR A 97 -6.37 5.28 -5.64
N LYS A 98 -6.26 5.67 -4.37
CA LYS A 98 -6.03 7.06 -3.94
C LYS A 98 -4.54 7.42 -3.82
N MET A 99 -3.67 6.44 -4.02
CA MET A 99 -2.21 6.55 -4.01
C MET A 99 -1.65 5.94 -5.29
N PRO A 100 -1.99 6.48 -6.48
CA PRO A 100 -1.68 5.84 -7.77
C PRO A 100 -0.17 5.71 -8.03
N HIS A 101 0.64 6.51 -7.35
CA HIS A 101 2.11 6.45 -7.38
C HIS A 101 2.62 6.47 -5.95
N LEU A 102 2.87 5.29 -5.40
CA LEU A 102 3.35 5.10 -4.03
C LEU A 102 4.84 4.80 -4.03
N LEU A 103 5.63 5.63 -3.37
CA LEU A 103 7.04 5.35 -3.07
C LEU A 103 7.15 4.75 -1.68
N VAL A 104 7.72 3.55 -1.61
CA VAL A 104 8.03 2.85 -0.36
C VAL A 104 9.54 2.82 -0.20
N ALA A 105 10.07 3.48 0.83
CA ALA A 105 11.49 3.54 1.09
C ALA A 105 11.81 3.06 2.51
N GLY A 106 12.98 2.46 2.67
CA GLY A 106 13.48 1.99 3.97
C GLY A 106 14.92 1.48 3.85
N ALA A 107 15.72 1.69 4.87
CA ALA A 107 17.05 1.08 4.95
C ALA A 107 16.95 -0.45 5.04
N THR A 108 18.03 -1.14 4.75
CA THR A 108 18.12 -2.60 4.84
C THR A 108 17.64 -3.10 6.21
N GLY A 109 16.75 -4.08 6.23
CA GLY A 109 16.17 -4.64 7.45
C GLY A 109 15.06 -3.81 8.09
N GLN A 110 14.66 -2.67 7.51
CA GLN A 110 13.59 -1.82 8.05
C GLN A 110 12.18 -2.20 7.56
N GLY A 111 12.06 -3.29 6.79
CA GLY A 111 10.78 -3.88 6.41
C GLY A 111 10.18 -3.40 5.09
N LYS A 112 10.98 -2.81 4.16
CA LYS A 112 10.51 -2.45 2.80
C LYS A 112 9.85 -3.65 2.12
N SER A 113 10.55 -4.78 2.02
CA SER A 113 10.04 -6.01 1.40
C SER A 113 8.81 -6.56 2.11
N VAL A 114 8.79 -6.51 3.44
CA VAL A 114 7.60 -6.90 4.23
C VAL A 114 6.41 -6.00 3.88
N GLY A 115 6.63 -4.71 3.73
CA GLY A 115 5.59 -3.74 3.31
C GLY A 115 5.07 -4.03 1.91
N LEU A 116 5.95 -4.31 0.94
CA LEU A 116 5.55 -4.67 -0.43
C LEU A 116 4.75 -5.99 -0.45
N ASN A 117 5.22 -7.00 0.29
CA ASN A 117 4.50 -8.26 0.42
C ASN A 117 3.14 -8.09 1.13
N ALA A 118 3.02 -7.18 2.10
CA ALA A 118 1.75 -6.86 2.73
C ALA A 118 0.76 -6.23 1.73
N ILE A 119 1.23 -5.38 0.82
CA ILE A 119 0.41 -4.80 -0.25
C ILE A 119 -0.10 -5.91 -1.18
N ILE A 120 0.79 -6.73 -1.73
CA ILE A 120 0.44 -7.83 -2.64
C ILE A 120 -0.56 -8.78 -1.97
N THR A 121 -0.25 -9.25 -0.76
CA THR A 121 -1.10 -10.18 -0.03
C THR A 121 -2.49 -9.60 0.25
N SER A 122 -2.57 -8.32 0.64
CA SER A 122 -3.86 -7.65 0.85
C SER A 122 -4.74 -7.70 -0.39
N LEU A 123 -4.16 -7.39 -1.53
CA LEU A 123 -4.86 -7.34 -2.81
C LEU A 123 -5.29 -8.75 -3.27
N LEU A 124 -4.41 -9.76 -3.13
CA LEU A 124 -4.73 -11.16 -3.44
C LEU A 124 -5.89 -11.71 -2.61
N TYR A 125 -5.98 -11.32 -1.33
CA TYR A 125 -7.08 -11.74 -0.45
C TYR A 125 -8.40 -11.03 -0.74
N LYS A 126 -8.38 -9.92 -1.47
CA LYS A 126 -9.58 -9.10 -1.67
C LYS A 126 -10.10 -9.10 -3.10
N LYS A 127 -9.25 -9.38 -4.08
CA LYS A 127 -9.58 -9.25 -5.49
C LYS A 127 -9.53 -10.58 -6.24
N HIS A 128 -10.48 -10.74 -7.16
CA HIS A 128 -10.47 -11.84 -8.10
C HIS A 128 -9.46 -11.56 -9.24
N PRO A 129 -8.85 -12.61 -9.87
CA PRO A 129 -7.92 -12.43 -10.98
C PRO A 129 -8.47 -11.63 -12.17
N ASN A 130 -9.78 -11.66 -12.38
CA ASN A 130 -10.42 -10.87 -13.44
C ASN A 130 -10.53 -9.38 -13.10
N GLU A 131 -10.36 -9.00 -11.82
CA GLU A 131 -10.45 -7.61 -11.37
C GLU A 131 -9.08 -6.96 -11.17
N LEU A 132 -8.02 -7.78 -11.05
CA LEU A 132 -6.68 -7.33 -10.70
C LEU A 132 -5.61 -8.14 -11.42
N LYS A 133 -4.63 -7.43 -11.97
CA LYS A 133 -3.39 -8.01 -12.48
C LYS A 133 -2.19 -7.31 -11.86
N PHE A 134 -1.09 -8.04 -11.71
CA PHE A 134 0.19 -7.53 -11.24
C PHE A 134 1.22 -7.52 -12.37
N VAL A 135 2.10 -6.53 -12.33
CA VAL A 135 3.40 -6.53 -13.00
C VAL A 135 4.44 -6.40 -11.90
N LEU A 136 5.22 -7.47 -11.69
CA LEU A 136 6.24 -7.52 -10.66
C LEU A 136 7.63 -7.42 -11.27
N VAL A 137 8.41 -6.45 -10.80
CA VAL A 137 9.79 -6.20 -11.23
C VAL A 137 10.71 -6.42 -10.04
N ASP A 138 11.62 -7.38 -10.16
CA ASP A 138 12.57 -7.77 -9.12
C ASP A 138 13.95 -8.05 -9.75
N PRO A 139 14.79 -7.01 -9.92
CA PRO A 139 16.11 -7.17 -10.53
C PRO A 139 17.03 -8.12 -9.75
N LYS A 140 16.79 -8.24 -8.44
CA LYS A 140 17.60 -9.08 -7.54
C LYS A 140 17.14 -10.52 -7.45
N LYS A 141 15.96 -10.86 -7.99
CA LYS A 141 15.37 -12.21 -8.00
C LYS A 141 15.12 -12.83 -6.62
N VAL A 142 14.86 -12.02 -5.61
CA VAL A 142 14.79 -12.48 -4.20
C VAL A 142 13.39 -12.33 -3.62
N GLU A 143 12.69 -11.24 -3.96
CA GLU A 143 11.49 -10.81 -3.23
C GLU A 143 10.19 -11.39 -3.81
N PHE A 144 10.06 -11.45 -5.15
CA PHE A 144 8.77 -11.75 -5.79
C PHE A 144 8.66 -13.12 -6.44
N SER A 145 9.71 -13.93 -6.46
CA SER A 145 9.67 -15.30 -7.01
C SER A 145 8.64 -16.19 -6.31
N VAL A 146 8.29 -15.90 -5.06
CA VAL A 146 7.26 -16.59 -4.29
C VAL A 146 5.87 -16.50 -4.94
N TYR A 147 5.64 -15.49 -5.79
CA TYR A 147 4.37 -15.28 -6.50
C TYR A 147 4.30 -15.96 -7.88
N ASN A 148 5.36 -16.59 -8.35
CA ASN A 148 5.36 -17.30 -9.64
C ASN A 148 4.24 -18.35 -9.76
N PRO A 149 3.86 -19.12 -8.70
CA PRO A 149 2.77 -20.08 -8.79
C PRO A 149 1.39 -19.50 -9.12
N ILE A 150 1.17 -18.21 -8.92
CA ILE A 150 -0.11 -17.56 -9.24
C ILE A 150 -0.06 -16.77 -10.55
N ALA A 151 1.00 -16.90 -11.33
CA ALA A 151 1.26 -16.08 -12.50
C ALA A 151 0.15 -16.19 -13.56
N ASP A 152 -0.30 -17.39 -13.88
CA ASP A 152 -1.34 -17.63 -14.90
C ASP A 152 -2.65 -16.89 -14.59
N HIS A 153 -2.90 -16.60 -13.34
CA HIS A 153 -4.12 -15.93 -12.91
C HIS A 153 -3.96 -14.44 -12.68
N PHE A 154 -2.87 -14.05 -12.01
CA PHE A 154 -2.72 -12.69 -11.50
C PHE A 154 -1.66 -11.85 -12.19
N MET A 155 -0.75 -12.43 -12.97
CA MET A 155 0.28 -11.63 -13.64
C MET A 155 -0.22 -11.12 -15.00
N ALA A 156 0.17 -9.89 -15.34
CA ALA A 156 0.08 -9.35 -16.69
C ALA A 156 1.45 -9.51 -17.37
N SER A 157 1.47 -10.10 -18.55
CA SER A 157 2.67 -10.26 -19.37
C SER A 157 2.43 -9.69 -20.76
N LEU A 158 3.52 -9.27 -21.43
CA LEU A 158 3.49 -8.89 -22.85
C LEU A 158 3.60 -10.12 -23.79
N ASP A 159 4.21 -11.18 -23.29
CA ASP A 159 4.45 -12.39 -24.06
C ASP A 159 3.61 -13.55 -23.48
N GLU A 160 2.98 -14.37 -24.31
CA GLU A 160 2.14 -15.49 -23.90
C GLU A 160 2.94 -16.65 -23.28
N ASN A 161 4.23 -16.77 -23.63
CA ASN A 161 5.13 -17.83 -23.14
C ASN A 161 6.26 -17.18 -22.33
N VAL A 162 6.03 -16.94 -21.05
CA VAL A 162 7.04 -16.37 -20.16
C VAL A 162 7.51 -17.43 -19.18
N ASP A 163 8.75 -17.89 -19.33
CA ASP A 163 9.38 -18.83 -18.38
C ASP A 163 9.52 -18.22 -16.96
N GLU A 164 9.70 -16.89 -16.88
CA GLU A 164 9.80 -16.15 -15.62
C GLU A 164 8.75 -15.04 -15.60
N PRO A 165 7.63 -15.19 -14.84
CA PRO A 165 6.55 -14.20 -14.79
C PRO A 165 6.95 -12.92 -14.03
N THR A 166 7.94 -13.00 -13.13
CA THR A 166 8.57 -11.84 -12.49
C THR A 166 9.66 -11.28 -13.40
N ILE A 167 9.63 -9.99 -13.68
CA ILE A 167 10.58 -9.35 -14.59
C ILE A 167 11.87 -9.05 -13.84
N THR A 168 12.96 -9.67 -14.31
CA THR A 168 14.28 -9.59 -13.67
C THR A 168 15.33 -8.90 -14.54
N ASP A 169 15.08 -8.74 -15.84
CA ASP A 169 15.96 -8.12 -16.80
C ASP A 169 15.54 -6.67 -17.10
N THR A 170 16.48 -5.72 -16.95
CA THR A 170 16.22 -4.29 -17.17
C THR A 170 15.70 -3.98 -18.58
N SER A 171 16.17 -4.69 -19.61
CA SER A 171 15.69 -4.49 -20.98
C SER A 171 14.21 -4.89 -21.13
N LYS A 172 13.81 -5.97 -20.46
CA LYS A 172 12.40 -6.40 -20.39
C LYS A 172 11.56 -5.41 -19.57
N VAL A 173 12.11 -4.80 -18.52
CA VAL A 173 11.40 -3.77 -17.75
C VAL A 173 11.01 -2.60 -18.65
N VAL A 174 11.95 -2.04 -19.41
CA VAL A 174 11.68 -0.92 -20.32
C VAL A 174 10.62 -1.28 -21.36
N LYS A 175 10.72 -2.47 -21.95
CA LYS A 175 9.73 -2.98 -22.92
C LYS A 175 8.35 -3.08 -22.27
N THR A 176 8.27 -3.62 -21.06
CA THR A 176 7.00 -3.77 -20.32
C THR A 176 6.39 -2.41 -19.96
N LEU A 177 7.19 -1.47 -19.49
CA LEU A 177 6.70 -0.11 -19.18
C LEU A 177 6.17 0.60 -20.43
N ASN A 178 6.83 0.46 -21.58
CA ASN A 178 6.33 0.99 -22.85
C ASN A 178 5.02 0.33 -23.26
N GLY A 179 4.89 -0.98 -23.07
CA GLY A 179 3.64 -1.71 -23.31
C GLY A 179 2.50 -1.25 -22.40
N LEU A 180 2.81 -0.99 -21.14
CA LEU A 180 1.83 -0.42 -20.18
C LEU A 180 1.39 0.99 -20.57
N CYS A 181 2.30 1.82 -21.07
CA CYS A 181 1.94 3.15 -21.61
C CYS A 181 0.97 3.03 -22.79
N ALA A 182 1.28 2.14 -23.75
CA ALA A 182 0.40 1.90 -24.89
C ALA A 182 -0.97 1.36 -24.46
N LEU A 183 -1.00 0.44 -23.48
CA LEU A 183 -2.25 -0.08 -22.91
C LEU A 183 -3.05 1.04 -22.21
N MET A 184 -2.38 1.93 -21.49
CA MET A 184 -3.01 3.07 -20.83
C MET A 184 -3.67 3.99 -21.86
N ASP A 185 -2.98 4.32 -22.97
CA ASP A 185 -3.53 5.15 -24.04
C ASP A 185 -4.74 4.50 -24.71
N ASN A 186 -4.70 3.20 -24.95
CA ASN A 186 -5.85 2.44 -25.45
C ASN A 186 -7.03 2.51 -24.49
N ARG A 187 -6.78 2.33 -23.18
CA ARG A 187 -7.82 2.43 -22.16
C ARG A 187 -8.44 3.84 -22.09
N TYR A 188 -7.64 4.88 -22.27
CA TYR A 188 -8.18 6.25 -22.38
C TYR A 188 -9.10 6.41 -23.59
N GLY A 189 -8.78 5.79 -24.73
CA GLY A 189 -9.67 5.72 -25.89
C GLY A 189 -11.01 5.08 -25.54
N LEU A 190 -10.99 3.89 -24.94
CA LEU A 190 -12.20 3.17 -24.53
C LEU A 190 -13.02 3.93 -23.48
N LEU A 191 -12.37 4.59 -22.52
CA LEU A 191 -13.04 5.45 -21.53
C LEU A 191 -13.77 6.61 -22.22
N LYS A 192 -13.11 7.25 -23.18
CA LYS A 192 -13.68 8.36 -23.96
C LYS A 192 -14.90 7.89 -24.77
N ASP A 193 -14.79 6.76 -25.48
CA ASP A 193 -15.86 6.21 -26.29
C ASP A 193 -17.07 5.78 -25.44
N ALA A 194 -16.79 5.27 -24.23
CA ALA A 194 -17.83 4.94 -23.24
C ALA A 194 -18.41 6.15 -22.53
N GLY A 195 -17.85 7.35 -22.69
CA GLY A 195 -18.22 8.54 -21.90
C GLY A 195 -18.01 8.34 -20.40
N ALA A 196 -16.98 7.56 -20.01
CA ALA A 196 -16.64 7.29 -18.61
C ALA A 196 -15.40 8.09 -18.18
N ARG A 197 -15.37 8.54 -16.91
CA ARG A 197 -14.28 9.38 -16.39
C ARG A 197 -13.16 8.55 -15.75
N ASN A 198 -13.45 7.32 -15.35
CA ASN A 198 -12.53 6.44 -14.66
C ASN A 198 -12.93 4.97 -14.88
N ILE A 199 -12.02 4.07 -14.50
CA ILE A 199 -12.19 2.62 -14.66
C ILE A 199 -13.44 2.09 -13.94
N LYS A 200 -13.80 2.63 -12.78
CA LYS A 200 -14.96 2.19 -12.00
C LYS A 200 -16.27 2.47 -12.74
N GLU A 201 -16.43 3.71 -13.20
CA GLU A 201 -17.60 4.12 -14.00
C GLU A 201 -17.71 3.31 -15.30
N TYR A 202 -16.57 3.06 -15.95
CA TYR A 202 -16.51 2.25 -17.16
C TYR A 202 -16.94 0.80 -16.87
N ASN A 203 -16.36 0.16 -15.87
CA ASN A 203 -16.69 -1.21 -15.52
C ASN A 203 -18.15 -1.36 -15.06
N GLU A 204 -18.70 -0.37 -14.37
CA GLU A 204 -20.14 -0.35 -14.05
C GLU A 204 -21.02 -0.31 -15.31
N LYS A 205 -20.65 0.50 -16.31
CA LYS A 205 -21.36 0.52 -17.60
C LYS A 205 -21.24 -0.81 -18.34
N TYR A 206 -20.05 -1.41 -18.34
CA TYR A 206 -19.80 -2.71 -18.96
C TYR A 206 -20.64 -3.82 -18.32
N LEU A 207 -20.62 -3.95 -16.99
CA LEU A 207 -21.39 -4.94 -16.24
C LEU A 207 -22.90 -4.76 -16.38
N ASN A 208 -23.37 -3.52 -16.60
CA ASN A 208 -24.76 -3.23 -16.90
C ASN A 208 -25.12 -3.37 -18.38
N HIS A 209 -24.28 -4.01 -19.20
CA HIS A 209 -24.48 -4.26 -20.64
C HIS A 209 -24.72 -2.97 -21.47
N LYS A 210 -24.18 -1.83 -21.03
CA LYS A 210 -24.29 -0.55 -21.74
C LYS A 210 -23.17 -0.31 -22.75
N LEU A 211 -22.18 -1.18 -22.78
CA LEU A 211 -21.05 -1.15 -23.71
C LEU A 211 -21.05 -2.39 -24.60
N ASN A 212 -20.81 -2.19 -25.89
CA ASN A 212 -20.87 -3.29 -26.85
C ASN A 212 -19.47 -3.94 -27.02
N PRO A 213 -19.30 -5.24 -26.66
CA PRO A 213 -18.03 -5.94 -26.86
C PRO A 213 -17.56 -5.98 -28.32
N ALA A 214 -18.47 -5.93 -29.29
CA ALA A 214 -18.11 -5.88 -30.71
C ALA A 214 -17.36 -4.59 -31.10
N HIS A 215 -17.42 -3.56 -30.30
CA HIS A 215 -16.65 -2.31 -30.44
C HIS A 215 -15.36 -2.31 -29.62
N GLY A 216 -14.91 -3.47 -29.17
CA GLY A 216 -13.67 -3.62 -28.40
C GLY A 216 -13.80 -3.32 -26.92
N HIS A 217 -15.03 -3.10 -26.41
CA HIS A 217 -15.24 -2.92 -24.98
C HIS A 217 -15.11 -4.24 -24.24
N GLU A 218 -14.33 -4.23 -23.18
CA GLU A 218 -14.11 -5.36 -22.28
C GLU A 218 -14.06 -4.87 -20.82
N PHE A 219 -14.21 -5.80 -19.87
CA PHE A 219 -13.99 -5.45 -18.46
C PHE A 219 -12.51 -5.09 -18.23
N MET A 220 -12.25 -3.96 -17.62
CA MET A 220 -10.90 -3.51 -17.34
C MET A 220 -10.46 -3.92 -15.94
N PRO A 221 -9.52 -4.86 -15.76
CA PRO A 221 -8.91 -5.11 -14.47
C PRO A 221 -8.02 -3.93 -14.04
N TYR A 222 -7.88 -3.73 -12.74
CA TYR A 222 -6.79 -2.90 -12.22
C TYR A 222 -5.45 -3.57 -12.55
N ILE A 223 -4.44 -2.77 -12.87
CA ILE A 223 -3.08 -3.25 -13.04
C ILE A 223 -2.21 -2.56 -12.02
N VAL A 224 -1.59 -3.33 -11.14
CA VAL A 224 -0.70 -2.84 -10.09
C VAL A 224 0.73 -3.22 -10.44
N VAL A 225 1.56 -2.22 -10.69
CA VAL A 225 2.98 -2.39 -10.98
C VAL A 225 3.75 -2.23 -9.69
N ILE A 226 4.57 -3.22 -9.34
CA ILE A 226 5.42 -3.18 -8.15
C ILE A 226 6.87 -3.41 -8.57
N ILE A 227 7.73 -2.46 -8.22
CA ILE A 227 9.15 -2.48 -8.50
C ILE A 227 9.88 -2.51 -7.15
N ASP A 228 10.63 -3.59 -6.87
CA ASP A 228 11.30 -3.75 -5.58
C ASP A 228 12.44 -2.74 -5.41
N GLU A 229 13.31 -2.61 -6.39
CA GLU A 229 14.46 -1.69 -6.32
C GLU A 229 14.52 -0.80 -7.56
N PHE A 230 13.91 0.37 -7.43
CA PHE A 230 13.85 1.34 -8.55
C PHE A 230 15.22 1.92 -8.90
N GLY A 231 16.13 1.97 -7.91
CA GLY A 231 17.49 2.50 -8.11
C GLY A 231 18.41 1.61 -8.93
N ASP A 232 18.03 0.33 -9.15
CA ASP A 232 18.81 -0.63 -9.94
C ASP A 232 18.34 -0.71 -11.42
N LEU A 233 17.36 0.09 -11.82
CA LEU A 233 16.81 0.23 -13.18
C LEU A 233 17.47 1.43 -13.96
#